data_3e1814cebbe38b2b3d8123b613580a47
#
_entry.id   3e1814cebbe38b2b3d8123b613580a47
#
_cell.length_a   1.000
_cell.length_b   1.000
_cell.length_c   1.000
_cell.angle_alpha   90.00
_cell.angle_beta   90.00
_cell.angle_gamma   90.00
#
_symmetry.space_group_name_H-M   'P 1'
#
loop_
_entity.id
_entity.type
_entity.pdbx_description
1 polymer ?
#
loop_
_entity_poly.entity_id
_entity_poly.type
_entity_poly.pdbx_seq_one_letter_code
_entity_poly.pdbx_strand_id
1 'polypeptide(L)'
;MRGRKHTGRFLFSRMLMLPALTFTVLALAGTAYFDVHGRTEDLRGRYAPALVELAHTRVSLSLAQAEAERRLGADDGEPLPQTDLVGLGERYPSLVTAASQSLNNAVQTGALSKAQEQEVRVVSGLVVAYDDWIKWADSHHDSRPLRRAGMEYATTLLRTGSTAVLNRIGVLETALRAAVADLSGWRAMFAVTASAALLAALVLAFVFVGLLDYVRARLRVRSPLLALYALPVLLVFGVLWSGVTVQHGAQQDVERSTARLGRISVPRAAGPERTEGADGPDAAIEKVDADLAGRLRGTHPGAWVLASVLALVVGAAGAVGCGLTLRQYGREHWKIDWRSA
;
A
#
# COMPACT_ATOMS: atom_id res chain seq x y z
N MET A 1 8.91 54.55 -32.56
CA MET A 1 7.60 53.88 -32.31
C MET A 1 7.59 52.36 -32.45
N ARG A 2 8.62 51.71 -33.05
CA ARG A 2 8.68 50.21 -33.19
C ARG A 2 8.82 49.46 -31.86
N GLY A 3 9.41 50.02 -30.81
CA GLY A 3 9.62 49.32 -29.52
C GLY A 3 8.34 49.06 -28.70
N ARG A 4 7.28 49.85 -28.89
CA ARG A 4 6.04 49.75 -28.12
C ARG A 4 5.19 48.52 -28.47
N LYS A 5 5.16 48.14 -29.76
CA LYS A 5 4.37 46.96 -30.22
C LYS A 5 4.97 45.61 -29.74
N HIS A 6 6.29 45.52 -29.61
CA HIS A 6 6.99 44.33 -29.12
C HIS A 6 6.74 44.09 -27.63
N THR A 7 6.64 45.12 -26.82
CA THR A 7 6.47 45.01 -25.35
C THR A 7 5.05 44.56 -24.99
N GLY A 8 4.02 45.06 -25.72
CA GLY A 8 2.62 44.61 -25.49
C GLY A 8 2.42 43.14 -25.84
N ARG A 9 2.97 42.70 -26.96
CA ARG A 9 2.87 41.29 -27.41
C ARG A 9 3.66 40.34 -26.49
N PHE A 10 4.80 40.77 -25.96
CA PHE A 10 5.61 40.03 -24.99
C PHE A 10 4.85 39.86 -23.65
N LEU A 11 4.26 40.94 -23.13
CA LEU A 11 3.48 40.90 -21.88
C LEU A 11 2.21 40.05 -22.03
N PHE A 12 1.52 40.12 -23.16
CA PHE A 12 0.33 39.34 -23.44
C PHE A 12 0.67 37.84 -23.53
N SER A 13 1.76 37.49 -24.24
CA SER A 13 2.22 36.10 -24.32
C SER A 13 2.57 35.52 -22.95
N ARG A 14 3.27 36.30 -22.12
CA ARG A 14 3.62 35.87 -20.75
C ARG A 14 2.42 35.77 -19.82
N MET A 15 1.46 36.67 -19.96
CA MET A 15 0.20 36.66 -19.20
C MET A 15 -0.64 35.39 -19.48
N LEU A 16 -0.60 34.87 -20.70
CA LEU A 16 -1.31 33.63 -21.05
C LEU A 16 -0.47 32.39 -20.69
N MET A 17 0.84 32.48 -20.85
CA MET A 17 1.77 31.37 -20.65
C MET A 17 1.93 30.99 -19.18
N LEU A 18 1.91 31.96 -18.24
CA LEU A 18 2.05 31.73 -16.81
C LEU A 18 0.91 30.87 -16.23
N PRO A 19 -0.38 31.22 -16.39
CA PRO A 19 -1.47 30.40 -15.89
C PRO A 19 -1.55 29.03 -16.59
N ALA A 20 -1.25 28.96 -17.89
CA ALA A 20 -1.21 27.69 -18.60
C ALA A 20 -0.12 26.75 -18.05
N LEU A 21 1.08 27.28 -17.82
CA LEU A 21 2.19 26.52 -17.25
C LEU A 21 1.91 26.08 -15.80
N THR A 22 1.32 26.97 -15.00
CA THR A 22 0.89 26.66 -13.62
C THR A 22 -0.14 25.54 -13.61
N PHE A 23 -1.13 25.61 -14.49
CA PHE A 23 -2.14 24.55 -14.63
C PHE A 23 -1.49 23.23 -15.02
N THR A 24 -0.55 23.24 -15.97
CA THR A 24 0.17 22.03 -16.40
C THR A 24 0.97 21.42 -15.24
N VAL A 25 1.70 22.22 -14.46
CA VAL A 25 2.45 21.73 -13.29
C VAL A 25 1.53 21.10 -12.26
N LEU A 26 0.42 21.79 -11.96
CA LEU A 26 -0.58 21.30 -10.99
C LEU A 26 -1.27 20.02 -11.49
N ALA A 27 -1.59 19.94 -12.77
CA ALA A 27 -2.19 18.75 -13.37
C ALA A 27 -1.24 17.54 -13.30
N LEU A 28 0.04 17.73 -13.68
CA LEU A 28 1.06 16.67 -13.61
C LEU A 28 1.35 16.22 -12.18
N ALA A 29 1.48 17.17 -11.25
CA ALA A 29 1.68 16.85 -9.84
C ALA A 29 0.44 16.15 -9.24
N GLY A 30 -0.76 16.59 -9.62
CA GLY A 30 -2.01 15.97 -9.21
C GLY A 30 -2.14 14.53 -9.72
N THR A 31 -1.87 14.27 -10.99
CA THR A 31 -1.92 12.90 -11.54
C THR A 31 -0.93 11.98 -10.83
N ALA A 32 0.29 12.44 -10.57
CA ALA A 32 1.28 11.67 -9.81
C ALA A 32 0.80 11.36 -8.38
N TYR A 33 0.21 12.36 -7.71
CA TYR A 33 -0.34 12.18 -6.36
C TYR A 33 -1.49 11.16 -6.32
N PHE A 34 -2.47 11.28 -7.21
CA PHE A 34 -3.61 10.37 -7.23
C PHE A 34 -3.22 8.93 -7.60
N ASP A 35 -2.23 8.75 -8.47
CA ASP A 35 -1.70 7.42 -8.78
C ASP A 35 -1.06 6.75 -7.55
N VAL A 36 -0.22 7.50 -6.80
CA VAL A 36 0.39 6.98 -5.56
C VAL A 36 -0.66 6.74 -4.48
N HIS A 37 -1.65 7.64 -4.35
CA HIS A 37 -2.73 7.50 -3.38
C HIS A 37 -3.57 6.24 -3.66
N GLY A 38 -4.00 6.02 -4.90
CA GLY A 38 -4.78 4.84 -5.28
C GLY A 38 -4.03 3.52 -4.99
N ARG A 39 -2.73 3.47 -5.26
CA ARG A 39 -1.88 2.30 -4.93
C ARG A 39 -1.77 2.08 -3.43
N THR A 40 -1.64 3.15 -2.64
CA THR A 40 -1.57 3.05 -1.18
C THR A 40 -2.89 2.53 -0.60
N GLU A 41 -4.03 2.96 -1.15
CA GLU A 41 -5.36 2.46 -0.79
C GLU A 41 -5.51 0.96 -1.13
N ASP A 42 -5.09 0.54 -2.33
CA ASP A 42 -5.09 -0.88 -2.72
C ASP A 42 -4.20 -1.72 -1.81
N LEU A 43 -2.98 -1.24 -1.50
CA LEU A 43 -2.07 -1.93 -0.57
C LEU A 43 -2.70 -2.08 0.81
N ARG A 44 -3.31 -1.02 1.34
CA ARG A 44 -3.92 -1.00 2.67
C ARG A 44 -5.21 -1.81 2.74
N GLY A 45 -6.10 -1.64 1.76
CA GLY A 45 -7.45 -2.20 1.82
C GLY A 45 -7.54 -3.64 1.32
N ARG A 46 -6.57 -4.08 0.51
CA ARG A 46 -6.66 -5.35 -0.20
C ARG A 46 -5.46 -6.26 0.02
N TYR A 47 -4.25 -5.82 -0.38
CA TYR A 47 -3.08 -6.71 -0.43
C TYR A 47 -2.48 -7.01 0.93
N ALA A 48 -2.33 -6.01 1.81
CA ALA A 48 -1.77 -6.23 3.14
C ALA A 48 -2.65 -7.13 4.01
N PRO A 49 -3.98 -6.92 4.11
CA PRO A 49 -4.87 -7.83 4.82
C PRO A 49 -4.83 -9.26 4.25
N ALA A 50 -4.83 -9.41 2.91
CA ALA A 50 -4.77 -10.74 2.29
C ALA A 50 -3.49 -11.51 2.68
N LEU A 51 -2.35 -10.84 2.73
CA LEU A 51 -1.09 -11.45 3.15
C LEU A 51 -1.09 -11.84 4.63
N VAL A 52 -1.66 -11.01 5.50
CA VAL A 52 -1.83 -11.32 6.93
C VAL A 52 -2.70 -12.56 7.10
N GLU A 53 -3.83 -12.63 6.42
CA GLU A 53 -4.75 -13.77 6.49
C GLU A 53 -4.13 -15.07 5.97
N LEU A 54 -3.37 -15.03 4.87
CA LEU A 54 -2.63 -16.21 4.40
C LEU A 54 -1.54 -16.65 5.39
N ALA A 55 -0.84 -15.70 6.02
CA ALA A 55 0.13 -16.00 7.06
C ALA A 55 -0.53 -16.64 8.30
N HIS A 56 -1.69 -16.13 8.74
CA HIS A 56 -2.50 -16.74 9.80
C HIS A 56 -2.91 -18.16 9.43
N THR A 57 -3.41 -18.38 8.21
CA THR A 57 -3.75 -19.73 7.71
C THR A 57 -2.57 -20.68 7.84
N ARG A 58 -1.39 -20.27 7.36
CA ARG A 58 -0.17 -21.08 7.40
C ARG A 58 0.25 -21.42 8.83
N VAL A 59 0.21 -20.44 9.72
CA VAL A 59 0.59 -20.62 11.13
C VAL A 59 -0.44 -21.50 11.85
N SER A 60 -1.73 -21.24 11.71
CA SER A 60 -2.80 -22.03 12.35
C SER A 60 -2.74 -23.50 11.90
N LEU A 61 -2.54 -23.79 10.60
CA LEU A 61 -2.39 -25.17 10.13
C LEU A 61 -1.11 -25.83 10.66
N SER A 62 -0.02 -25.09 10.77
CA SER A 62 1.23 -25.60 11.33
C SER A 62 1.11 -25.92 12.80
N LEU A 63 0.37 -25.08 13.57
CA LEU A 63 0.05 -25.30 14.98
C LEU A 63 -0.93 -26.46 15.15
N ALA A 64 -1.95 -26.56 14.30
CA ALA A 64 -2.88 -27.68 14.29
C ALA A 64 -2.15 -29.02 14.09
N GLN A 65 -1.21 -29.06 13.16
CA GLN A 65 -0.38 -30.25 12.93
C GLN A 65 0.49 -30.56 14.16
N ALA A 66 1.13 -29.57 14.75
CA ALA A 66 1.96 -29.78 15.95
C ALA A 66 1.11 -30.27 17.13
N GLU A 67 -0.12 -29.77 17.30
CA GLU A 67 -1.05 -30.23 18.32
C GLU A 67 -1.49 -31.69 18.05
N ALA A 68 -1.82 -32.02 16.81
CA ALA A 68 -2.20 -33.38 16.43
C ALA A 68 -1.00 -34.37 16.64
N GLU A 69 0.21 -33.98 16.23
CA GLU A 69 1.44 -34.77 16.46
C GLU A 69 1.68 -34.99 17.97
N ARG A 70 1.48 -33.97 18.79
CA ARG A 70 1.64 -34.06 20.25
C ARG A 70 0.61 -35.00 20.89
N ARG A 71 -0.66 -34.93 20.47
CA ARG A 71 -1.77 -35.66 21.07
C ARG A 71 -1.87 -37.10 20.57
N LEU A 72 -1.72 -37.30 19.27
CA LEU A 72 -1.90 -38.59 18.63
C LEU A 72 -0.57 -39.32 18.39
N GLY A 73 0.56 -38.62 18.43
CA GLY A 73 1.90 -39.17 18.18
C GLY A 73 2.59 -39.70 19.46
N ALA A 74 2.09 -39.40 20.64
CA ALA A 74 2.67 -39.86 21.90
C ALA A 74 2.68 -41.40 21.95
N ASP A 75 3.81 -41.98 22.32
CA ASP A 75 3.94 -43.44 22.59
C ASP A 75 3.24 -43.75 23.92
N ASP A 76 2.53 -44.89 23.97
CA ASP A 76 1.73 -45.35 25.12
C ASP A 76 2.55 -45.55 26.42
N GLY A 77 3.82 -45.18 26.45
CA GLY A 77 4.72 -45.27 27.62
C GLY A 77 5.06 -43.94 28.29
N GLU A 78 4.72 -42.82 27.69
CA GLU A 78 4.98 -41.52 28.30
C GLU A 78 3.70 -41.05 29.01
N PRO A 79 3.71 -40.83 30.34
CA PRO A 79 2.50 -40.42 31.05
C PRO A 79 2.07 -39.05 30.53
N LEU A 80 0.97 -39.03 29.76
CA LEU A 80 0.25 -37.78 29.49
C LEU A 80 -0.12 -37.12 30.84
N PRO A 81 0.01 -35.80 31.00
CA PRO A 81 -0.43 -35.11 32.20
C PRO A 81 -1.88 -35.59 32.50
N GLN A 82 -2.14 -36.05 33.72
CA GLN A 82 -3.42 -36.69 34.13
C GLN A 82 -4.67 -35.83 33.94
N THR A 83 -4.52 -34.60 33.50
CA THR A 83 -5.60 -33.64 33.20
C THR A 83 -6.02 -33.57 31.73
N ASP A 84 -5.29 -34.22 30.83
CA ASP A 84 -5.61 -34.17 29.40
C ASP A 84 -6.58 -35.28 29.02
N LEU A 85 -7.81 -34.89 28.60
CA LEU A 85 -8.77 -35.78 28.00
C LEU A 85 -8.18 -36.50 26.79
N VAL A 86 -8.49 -37.79 26.64
CA VAL A 86 -8.08 -38.58 25.49
C VAL A 86 -8.64 -37.96 24.21
N GLY A 87 -7.82 -37.75 23.20
CA GLY A 87 -8.23 -37.20 21.91
C GLY A 87 -7.60 -35.82 21.59
N LEU A 88 -8.05 -35.23 20.49
CA LEU A 88 -7.51 -33.97 19.92
C LEU A 88 -7.71 -32.71 20.80
N GLY A 89 -8.65 -32.78 21.78
CA GLY A 89 -8.99 -31.61 22.61
C GLY A 89 -9.62 -30.45 21.80
N GLU A 90 -9.93 -29.35 22.48
CA GLU A 90 -10.63 -28.19 21.85
C GLU A 90 -9.70 -27.31 21.01
N ARG A 91 -8.40 -27.37 21.24
CA ARG A 91 -7.42 -26.50 20.57
C ARG A 91 -7.24 -26.83 19.08
N TYR A 92 -7.18 -28.11 18.73
CA TYR A 92 -7.03 -28.52 17.34
C TYR A 92 -8.16 -28.03 16.43
N PRO A 93 -9.45 -28.29 16.75
CA PRO A 93 -10.57 -27.79 15.93
C PRO A 93 -10.60 -26.26 15.81
N SER A 94 -10.23 -25.54 16.87
CA SER A 94 -10.18 -24.07 16.84
C SER A 94 -9.13 -23.56 15.86
N LEU A 95 -7.96 -24.18 15.80
CA LEU A 95 -6.89 -23.83 14.84
C LEU A 95 -7.27 -24.11 13.38
N VAL A 96 -7.93 -25.25 13.11
CA VAL A 96 -8.43 -25.58 11.76
C VAL A 96 -9.54 -24.63 11.34
N THR A 97 -10.44 -24.28 12.26
CA THR A 97 -11.50 -23.30 12.01
C THR A 97 -10.91 -21.92 11.72
N ALA A 98 -9.95 -21.45 12.52
CA ALA A 98 -9.24 -20.20 12.30
C ALA A 98 -8.55 -20.18 10.92
N ALA A 99 -7.87 -21.26 10.53
CA ALA A 99 -7.25 -21.37 9.22
C ALA A 99 -8.28 -21.25 8.08
N SER A 100 -9.42 -21.90 8.21
CA SER A 100 -10.51 -21.87 7.22
C SER A 100 -11.13 -20.47 7.12
N GLN A 101 -11.32 -19.79 8.24
CA GLN A 101 -11.82 -18.41 8.28
C GLN A 101 -10.83 -17.45 7.61
N SER A 102 -9.55 -17.56 7.94
CA SER A 102 -8.51 -16.72 7.33
C SER A 102 -8.40 -16.93 5.83
N LEU A 103 -8.54 -18.15 5.32
CA LEU A 103 -8.63 -18.40 3.86
C LEU A 103 -9.81 -17.67 3.22
N ASN A 104 -10.98 -17.73 3.86
CA ASN A 104 -12.17 -17.06 3.36
C ASN A 104 -12.00 -15.52 3.41
N ASN A 105 -11.46 -14.99 4.51
CA ASN A 105 -11.18 -13.58 4.66
C ASN A 105 -10.20 -13.09 3.57
N ALA A 106 -9.13 -13.87 3.28
CA ALA A 106 -8.18 -13.53 2.21
C ALA A 106 -8.87 -13.34 0.85
N VAL A 107 -9.85 -14.19 0.52
CA VAL A 107 -10.67 -14.03 -0.71
C VAL A 107 -11.51 -12.75 -0.65
N GLN A 108 -12.11 -12.45 0.50
CA GLN A 108 -12.99 -11.28 0.65
C GLN A 108 -12.26 -9.95 0.52
N THR A 109 -10.94 -9.90 0.72
CA THR A 109 -10.15 -8.67 0.49
C THR A 109 -10.18 -8.20 -0.98
N GLY A 110 -10.48 -9.08 -1.93
CA GLY A 110 -10.45 -8.80 -3.35
C GLY A 110 -9.03 -8.54 -3.91
N ALA A 111 -7.98 -8.93 -3.18
CA ALA A 111 -6.60 -8.84 -3.65
C ALA A 111 -6.23 -9.95 -4.64
N LEU A 112 -6.93 -11.08 -4.56
CA LEU A 112 -6.64 -12.27 -5.33
C LEU A 112 -7.21 -12.16 -6.75
N SER A 113 -6.45 -12.60 -7.73
CA SER A 113 -6.96 -12.81 -9.08
C SER A 113 -7.91 -14.02 -9.11
N LYS A 114 -8.76 -14.12 -10.13
CA LYS A 114 -9.68 -15.25 -10.31
C LYS A 114 -8.98 -16.62 -10.26
N ALA A 115 -7.76 -16.73 -10.80
CA ALA A 115 -6.97 -17.95 -10.75
C ALA A 115 -6.52 -18.26 -9.32
N GLN A 116 -6.09 -17.24 -8.56
CA GLN A 116 -5.70 -17.39 -7.16
C GLN A 116 -6.89 -17.70 -6.25
N GLU A 117 -8.07 -17.12 -6.50
CA GLU A 117 -9.30 -17.49 -5.79
C GLU A 117 -9.68 -18.96 -6.02
N GLN A 118 -9.49 -19.45 -7.25
CA GLN A 118 -9.68 -20.87 -7.54
C GLN A 118 -8.67 -21.74 -6.79
N GLU A 119 -7.43 -21.30 -6.70
CA GLU A 119 -6.39 -22.00 -5.92
C GLU A 119 -6.73 -22.03 -4.42
N VAL A 120 -7.24 -20.93 -3.85
CA VAL A 120 -7.72 -20.90 -2.46
C VAL A 120 -8.86 -21.89 -2.26
N ARG A 121 -9.79 -22.03 -3.20
CA ARG A 121 -10.85 -23.06 -3.12
C ARG A 121 -10.29 -24.49 -3.10
N VAL A 122 -9.27 -24.75 -3.91
CA VAL A 122 -8.57 -26.06 -3.87
C VAL A 122 -7.89 -26.27 -2.52
N VAL A 123 -7.19 -25.24 -2.01
CA VAL A 123 -6.55 -25.30 -0.68
C VAL A 123 -7.58 -25.55 0.41
N SER A 124 -8.74 -24.88 0.38
CA SER A 124 -9.83 -25.09 1.35
C SER A 124 -10.35 -26.55 1.32
N GLY A 125 -10.51 -27.12 0.15
CA GLY A 125 -10.87 -28.55 0.02
C GLY A 125 -9.81 -29.48 0.59
N LEU A 126 -8.52 -29.16 0.38
CA LEU A 126 -7.42 -29.93 0.96
C LEU A 126 -7.32 -29.80 2.49
N VAL A 127 -7.65 -28.63 3.04
CA VAL A 127 -7.74 -28.43 4.51
C VAL A 127 -8.83 -29.30 5.11
N VAL A 128 -9.99 -29.41 4.45
CA VAL A 128 -11.05 -30.34 4.88
C VAL A 128 -10.57 -31.80 4.85
N ALA A 129 -9.92 -32.22 3.74
CA ALA A 129 -9.38 -33.56 3.64
C ALA A 129 -8.29 -33.85 4.69
N TYR A 130 -7.46 -32.85 5.01
CA TYR A 130 -6.48 -32.93 6.09
C TYR A 130 -7.18 -33.14 7.45
N ASP A 131 -8.20 -32.36 7.75
CA ASP A 131 -8.97 -32.48 8.98
C ASP A 131 -9.66 -33.83 9.12
N ASP A 132 -10.21 -34.36 8.03
CA ASP A 132 -10.83 -35.68 7.98
C ASP A 132 -9.81 -36.80 8.31
N TRP A 133 -8.59 -36.73 7.79
CA TRP A 133 -7.55 -37.71 8.10
C TRP A 133 -7.10 -37.65 9.57
N ILE A 134 -7.00 -36.45 10.15
CA ILE A 134 -6.66 -36.31 11.57
C ILE A 134 -7.79 -36.86 12.46
N LYS A 135 -9.05 -36.54 12.15
CA LYS A 135 -10.22 -37.10 12.86
C LYS A 135 -10.31 -38.61 12.71
N TRP A 136 -9.98 -39.13 11.53
CA TRP A 136 -9.91 -40.56 11.32
C TRP A 136 -8.81 -41.21 12.19
N ALA A 137 -7.65 -40.61 12.28
CA ALA A 137 -6.57 -41.07 13.16
C ALA A 137 -6.99 -41.04 14.64
N ASP A 138 -7.70 -40.01 15.06
CA ASP A 138 -8.24 -39.85 16.42
C ASP A 138 -9.28 -40.93 16.73
N SER A 139 -10.19 -41.25 15.80
CA SER A 139 -11.19 -42.31 15.96
C SER A 139 -10.60 -43.73 16.06
N HIS A 140 -9.37 -43.92 15.64
CA HIS A 140 -8.62 -45.19 15.68
C HIS A 140 -7.53 -45.18 16.76
N HIS A 141 -7.76 -44.45 17.87
CA HIS A 141 -6.78 -44.33 18.97
C HIS A 141 -6.33 -45.68 19.53
N ASP A 142 -7.23 -46.70 19.53
CA ASP A 142 -6.93 -48.05 20.00
C ASP A 142 -5.99 -48.83 19.09
N SER A 143 -5.82 -48.41 17.84
CA SER A 143 -4.97 -49.09 16.83
C SER A 143 -3.79 -48.23 16.42
N ARG A 144 -2.64 -48.43 17.06
CA ARG A 144 -1.42 -47.68 16.77
C ARG A 144 -1.04 -47.64 15.28
N PRO A 145 -1.10 -48.80 14.51
CA PRO A 145 -0.78 -48.76 13.09
C PRO A 145 -1.73 -47.88 12.27
N LEU A 146 -3.04 -47.94 12.55
CA LEU A 146 -4.03 -47.13 11.84
C LEU A 146 -3.88 -45.65 12.18
N ARG A 147 -3.79 -45.32 13.47
CA ARG A 147 -3.53 -43.95 13.94
C ARG A 147 -2.30 -43.33 13.27
N ARG A 148 -1.17 -44.10 13.23
CA ARG A 148 0.06 -43.67 12.56
C ARG A 148 -0.13 -43.44 11.07
N ALA A 149 -0.82 -44.35 10.38
CA ALA A 149 -1.12 -44.22 8.96
C ALA A 149 -1.94 -42.95 8.66
N GLY A 150 -3.00 -42.70 9.42
CA GLY A 150 -3.81 -41.48 9.28
C GLY A 150 -2.99 -40.21 9.46
N MET A 151 -2.16 -40.15 10.51
CA MET A 151 -1.22 -39.04 10.76
C MET A 151 -0.21 -38.86 9.62
N GLU A 152 0.30 -39.90 9.05
CA GLU A 152 1.25 -39.86 7.92
C GLU A 152 0.58 -39.30 6.66
N TYR A 153 -0.64 -39.76 6.35
CA TYR A 153 -1.44 -39.21 5.25
C TYR A 153 -1.75 -37.73 5.45
N ALA A 154 -2.18 -37.32 6.64
CA ALA A 154 -2.43 -35.92 6.96
C ALA A 154 -1.16 -35.08 6.83
N THR A 155 -0.02 -35.54 7.36
CA THR A 155 1.27 -34.85 7.26
C THR A 155 1.72 -34.72 5.80
N THR A 156 1.53 -35.77 5.00
CA THR A 156 1.87 -35.77 3.57
C THR A 156 1.03 -34.74 2.83
N LEU A 157 -0.28 -34.69 3.06
CA LEU A 157 -1.19 -33.73 2.46
C LEU A 157 -0.83 -32.29 2.83
N LEU A 158 -0.43 -32.06 4.08
CA LEU A 158 -0.12 -30.73 4.59
C LEU A 158 1.26 -30.22 4.13
N ARG A 159 2.30 -31.08 4.16
CA ARG A 159 3.71 -30.65 4.06
C ARG A 159 4.48 -31.23 2.88
N THR A 160 4.08 -32.37 2.33
CA THR A 160 4.93 -33.12 1.40
C THR A 160 4.55 -32.90 -0.06
N GLY A 161 5.52 -32.43 -0.85
CA GLY A 161 5.37 -32.26 -2.29
C GLY A 161 4.86 -30.88 -2.73
N SER A 162 4.85 -30.69 -4.03
CA SER A 162 4.44 -29.43 -4.66
C SER A 162 2.94 -29.15 -4.53
N THR A 163 2.14 -30.19 -4.32
CA THR A 163 0.68 -30.11 -4.15
C THR A 163 0.24 -29.94 -2.70
N ALA A 164 1.18 -29.97 -1.75
CA ALA A 164 0.90 -29.81 -0.33
C ALA A 164 0.27 -28.46 0.00
N VAL A 165 -0.64 -28.46 0.97
CA VAL A 165 -1.39 -27.27 1.39
C VAL A 165 -0.48 -26.10 1.71
N LEU A 166 0.54 -26.30 2.57
CA LEU A 166 1.47 -25.23 2.95
C LEU A 166 2.29 -24.70 1.78
N ASN A 167 2.65 -25.55 0.83
CA ASN A 167 3.37 -25.11 -0.37
C ASN A 167 2.48 -24.25 -1.27
N ARG A 168 1.22 -24.63 -1.47
CA ARG A 168 0.24 -23.84 -2.24
C ARG A 168 -0.02 -22.49 -1.61
N ILE A 169 -0.18 -22.41 -0.28
CA ILE A 169 -0.28 -21.16 0.46
C ILE A 169 0.99 -20.33 0.24
N GLY A 170 2.17 -20.93 0.32
CA GLY A 170 3.44 -20.24 0.07
C GLY A 170 3.56 -19.66 -1.35
N VAL A 171 3.04 -20.33 -2.37
CA VAL A 171 2.97 -19.82 -3.75
C VAL A 171 2.03 -18.61 -3.82
N LEU A 172 0.84 -18.67 -3.19
CA LEU A 172 -0.09 -17.54 -3.11
C LEU A 172 0.52 -16.34 -2.39
N GLU A 173 1.16 -16.56 -1.24
CA GLU A 173 1.87 -15.51 -0.51
C GLU A 173 2.97 -14.88 -1.36
N THR A 174 3.73 -15.67 -2.09
CA THR A 174 4.82 -15.18 -2.96
C THR A 174 4.28 -14.35 -4.11
N ALA A 175 3.19 -14.80 -4.74
CA ALA A 175 2.53 -14.07 -5.81
C ALA A 175 1.95 -12.73 -5.31
N LEU A 176 1.34 -12.69 -4.13
CA LEU A 176 0.86 -11.45 -3.52
C LEU A 176 2.00 -10.51 -3.12
N ARG A 177 3.12 -11.03 -2.58
CA ARG A 177 4.31 -10.22 -2.30
C ARG A 177 4.89 -9.62 -3.58
N ALA A 178 4.92 -10.36 -4.68
CA ALA A 178 5.35 -9.83 -5.97
C ALA A 178 4.41 -8.71 -6.45
N ALA A 179 3.10 -8.85 -6.27
CA ALA A 179 2.13 -7.79 -6.57
C ALA A 179 2.33 -6.54 -5.69
N VAL A 180 2.59 -6.73 -4.40
CA VAL A 180 2.94 -5.63 -3.47
C VAL A 180 4.22 -4.93 -3.91
N ALA A 181 5.28 -5.68 -4.26
CA ALA A 181 6.53 -5.12 -4.76
C ALA A 181 6.35 -4.35 -6.08
N ASP A 182 5.49 -4.83 -6.99
CA ASP A 182 5.14 -4.10 -8.23
C ASP A 182 4.36 -2.81 -7.94
N LEU A 183 3.46 -2.82 -6.98
CA LEU A 183 2.70 -1.62 -6.57
C LEU A 183 3.58 -0.61 -5.82
N SER A 184 4.54 -1.06 -5.01
CA SER A 184 5.49 -0.21 -4.28
C SER A 184 6.64 0.28 -5.15
N GLY A 185 6.92 -0.42 -6.26
CA GLY A 185 8.01 -0.11 -7.17
C GLY A 185 7.83 1.21 -7.93
N TRP A 186 8.94 1.88 -8.22
CA TRP A 186 8.97 3.04 -9.11
C TRP A 186 8.72 2.58 -10.55
N ARG A 187 7.48 2.61 -11.00
CA ARG A 187 7.23 2.39 -12.42
C ARG A 187 7.83 3.53 -13.23
N ALA A 188 8.38 3.19 -14.40
CA ALA A 188 8.96 4.17 -15.33
C ALA A 188 8.00 5.34 -15.60
N MET A 189 6.70 5.07 -15.64
CA MET A 189 5.65 6.08 -15.84
C MET A 189 5.58 7.10 -14.70
N PHE A 190 5.72 6.67 -13.43
CA PHE A 190 5.79 7.59 -12.28
C PHE A 190 7.07 8.43 -12.33
N ALA A 191 8.22 7.81 -12.62
CA ALA A 191 9.48 8.54 -12.77
C ALA A 191 9.40 9.58 -13.89
N VAL A 192 8.76 9.24 -15.01
CA VAL A 192 8.55 10.17 -16.16
C VAL A 192 7.59 11.31 -15.76
N THR A 193 6.46 11.02 -15.12
CA THR A 193 5.51 12.08 -14.70
C THR A 193 6.10 12.99 -13.63
N ALA A 194 6.82 12.44 -12.65
CA ALA A 194 7.50 13.22 -11.61
C ALA A 194 8.62 14.09 -12.18
N SER A 195 9.44 13.55 -13.10
CA SER A 195 10.49 14.33 -13.77
C SER A 195 9.91 15.40 -14.71
N ALA A 196 8.82 15.11 -15.41
CA ALA A 196 8.11 16.09 -16.23
C ALA A 196 7.51 17.22 -15.37
N ALA A 197 6.93 16.90 -14.23
CA ALA A 197 6.41 17.89 -13.27
C ALA A 197 7.55 18.77 -12.73
N LEU A 198 8.68 18.18 -12.37
CA LEU A 198 9.87 18.92 -11.91
C LEU A 198 10.41 19.86 -12.98
N LEU A 199 10.57 19.38 -14.22
CA LEU A 199 11.01 20.20 -15.35
C LEU A 199 10.04 21.35 -15.62
N ALA A 200 8.74 21.08 -15.62
CA ALA A 200 7.72 22.11 -15.81
C ALA A 200 7.74 23.14 -14.66
N ALA A 201 8.00 22.73 -13.43
CA ALA A 201 8.16 23.63 -12.29
C ALA A 201 9.42 24.49 -12.41
N LEU A 202 10.54 23.94 -12.86
CA LEU A 202 11.77 24.69 -13.12
C LEU A 202 11.57 25.72 -14.25
N VAL A 203 10.89 25.34 -15.32
CA VAL A 203 10.54 26.28 -16.41
C VAL A 203 9.63 27.38 -15.91
N LEU A 204 8.63 27.05 -15.08
CA LEU A 204 7.76 28.04 -14.45
C LEU A 204 8.55 29.02 -13.57
N ALA A 205 9.44 28.51 -12.73
CA ALA A 205 10.30 29.31 -11.88
C ALA A 205 11.20 30.24 -12.71
N PHE A 206 11.82 29.73 -13.77
CA PHE A 206 12.67 30.53 -14.67
C PHE A 206 11.89 31.64 -15.38
N VAL A 207 10.71 31.31 -15.91
CA VAL A 207 9.83 32.30 -16.57
C VAL A 207 9.38 33.35 -15.57
N PHE A 208 9.10 32.94 -14.33
CA PHE A 208 8.65 33.86 -13.27
C PHE A 208 9.77 34.80 -12.82
N VAL A 209 11.00 34.29 -12.60
CA VAL A 209 12.17 35.10 -12.26
C VAL A 209 12.47 36.09 -13.39
N GLY A 210 12.45 35.64 -14.65
CA GLY A 210 12.65 36.50 -15.80
C GLY A 210 11.58 37.60 -15.92
N LEU A 211 10.32 37.29 -15.53
CA LEU A 211 9.27 38.31 -15.46
C LEU A 211 9.50 39.33 -14.34
N LEU A 212 9.92 38.86 -13.15
CA LEU A 212 10.26 39.73 -12.01
C LEU A 212 11.41 40.68 -12.35
N ASP A 213 12.48 40.17 -12.97
CA ASP A 213 13.61 40.96 -13.39
C ASP A 213 13.22 42.01 -14.45
N TYR A 214 12.39 41.63 -15.41
CA TYR A 214 11.86 42.55 -16.41
C TYR A 214 11.03 43.65 -15.82
N VAL A 215 10.11 43.31 -14.88
CA VAL A 215 9.25 44.28 -14.17
C VAL A 215 10.12 45.22 -13.31
N ARG A 216 11.11 44.68 -12.59
CA ARG A 216 12.05 45.47 -11.75
C ARG A 216 12.87 46.42 -12.57
N ALA A 217 13.43 45.96 -13.70
CA ALA A 217 14.36 46.78 -14.55
C ALA A 217 13.61 47.88 -15.32
N ARG A 218 12.37 47.59 -15.77
CA ARG A 218 11.65 48.53 -16.66
C ARG A 218 10.61 49.38 -15.96
N LEU A 219 9.92 48.87 -14.94
CA LEU A 219 8.82 49.55 -14.30
C LEU A 219 9.20 50.25 -12.97
N ARG A 220 10.41 49.96 -12.44
CA ARG A 220 10.91 50.48 -11.13
C ARG A 220 9.88 50.32 -9.98
N VAL A 221 8.83 49.53 -10.18
CA VAL A 221 7.78 49.27 -9.21
C VAL A 221 8.09 47.95 -8.52
N ARG A 222 8.31 47.97 -7.23
CA ARG A 222 8.31 46.76 -6.39
C ARG A 222 6.85 46.36 -6.19
N SER A 223 6.31 45.55 -7.06
CA SER A 223 4.95 45.03 -6.89
C SER A 223 4.99 43.80 -5.98
N PRO A 224 4.63 43.94 -4.68
CA PRO A 224 4.61 42.79 -3.76
C PRO A 224 3.55 41.75 -4.17
N LEU A 225 2.54 42.14 -4.95
CA LEU A 225 1.49 41.28 -5.47
C LEU A 225 2.03 40.16 -6.40
N LEU A 226 3.06 40.46 -7.23
CA LEU A 226 3.69 39.45 -8.07
C LEU A 226 4.50 38.46 -7.24
N ALA A 227 5.21 38.92 -6.20
CA ALA A 227 5.93 38.01 -5.28
C ALA A 227 4.95 37.14 -4.45
N LEU A 228 3.82 37.72 -4.05
CA LEU A 228 2.76 37.04 -3.31
C LEU A 228 2.14 35.88 -4.13
N TYR A 229 2.10 35.99 -5.47
CA TYR A 229 1.60 34.94 -6.36
C TYR A 229 2.53 33.71 -6.44
N ALA A 230 3.85 33.89 -6.35
CA ALA A 230 4.78 32.76 -6.38
C ALA A 230 4.67 31.88 -5.13
N LEU A 231 4.36 32.48 -3.99
CA LEU A 231 4.29 31.80 -2.70
C LEU A 231 3.26 30.66 -2.69
N PRO A 232 1.98 30.85 -3.05
CA PRO A 232 0.99 29.76 -3.08
C PRO A 232 1.35 28.66 -4.09
N VAL A 233 1.91 29.00 -5.24
CA VAL A 233 2.32 27.99 -6.24
C VAL A 233 3.45 27.10 -5.71
N LEU A 234 4.47 27.69 -5.08
CA LEU A 234 5.56 26.96 -4.44
C LEU A 234 5.07 26.12 -3.25
N LEU A 235 4.15 26.67 -2.46
CA LEU A 235 3.58 26.00 -1.31
C LEU A 235 2.74 24.79 -1.73
N VAL A 236 1.92 24.94 -2.78
CA VAL A 236 1.15 23.85 -3.39
C VAL A 236 2.06 22.72 -3.89
N PHE A 237 3.11 23.11 -4.62
CA PHE A 237 4.07 22.14 -5.13
C PHE A 237 4.82 21.43 -3.99
N GLY A 238 5.23 22.16 -2.96
CA GLY A 238 5.86 21.60 -1.76
C GLY A 238 4.97 20.62 -1.01
N VAL A 239 3.68 20.94 -0.86
CA VAL A 239 2.69 20.06 -0.23
C VAL A 239 2.46 18.79 -1.05
N LEU A 240 2.27 18.91 -2.37
CA LEU A 240 2.10 17.76 -3.24
C LEU A 240 3.35 16.87 -3.24
N TRP A 241 4.53 17.45 -3.31
CA TRP A 241 5.79 16.72 -3.28
C TRP A 241 6.03 16.01 -1.94
N SER A 242 5.79 16.70 -0.82
CA SER A 242 5.90 16.08 0.50
C SER A 242 4.89 14.94 0.69
N GLY A 243 3.67 15.09 0.18
CA GLY A 243 2.65 14.03 0.19
C GLY A 243 3.11 12.78 -0.55
N VAL A 244 3.64 12.95 -1.77
CA VAL A 244 4.16 11.83 -2.57
C VAL A 244 5.33 11.12 -1.88
N THR A 245 6.27 11.86 -1.29
CA THR A 245 7.44 11.27 -0.61
C THR A 245 7.05 10.51 0.66
N VAL A 246 6.12 11.04 1.45
CA VAL A 246 5.61 10.37 2.67
C VAL A 246 4.87 9.08 2.31
N GLN A 247 4.00 9.12 1.29
CA GLN A 247 3.26 7.94 0.85
C GLN A 247 4.19 6.86 0.28
N HIS A 248 5.22 7.27 -0.47
CA HIS A 248 6.20 6.33 -0.99
C HIS A 248 7.00 5.64 0.13
N GLY A 249 7.38 6.38 1.17
CA GLY A 249 7.99 5.81 2.37
C GLY A 249 7.09 4.78 3.06
N ALA A 250 5.81 5.08 3.22
CA ALA A 250 4.83 4.16 3.79
C ALA A 250 4.69 2.86 2.96
N GLN A 251 4.71 2.93 1.62
CA GLN A 251 4.66 1.76 0.74
C GLN A 251 5.89 0.85 0.93
N GLN A 252 7.09 1.41 1.02
CA GLN A 252 8.32 0.63 1.27
C GLN A 252 8.31 -0.04 2.65
N ASP A 253 7.74 0.61 3.65
CA ASP A 253 7.61 0.02 4.99
C ASP A 253 6.61 -1.14 5.00
N VAL A 254 5.52 -1.07 4.23
CA VAL A 254 4.59 -2.18 4.00
C VAL A 254 5.31 -3.37 3.36
N GLU A 255 6.12 -3.14 2.33
CA GLU A 255 6.90 -4.19 1.68
C GLU A 255 7.85 -4.88 2.67
N ARG A 256 8.57 -4.13 3.48
CA ARG A 256 9.46 -4.69 4.53
C ARG A 256 8.69 -5.47 5.58
N SER A 257 7.54 -4.98 6.00
CA SER A 257 6.70 -5.65 7.02
C SER A 257 6.10 -6.95 6.47
N THR A 258 5.61 -6.95 5.23
CA THR A 258 5.10 -8.16 4.57
C THR A 258 6.19 -9.18 4.28
N ALA A 259 7.43 -8.75 4.02
CA ALA A 259 8.58 -9.65 3.91
C ALA A 259 8.90 -10.34 5.26
N ARG A 260 8.65 -9.69 6.40
CA ARG A 260 8.79 -10.31 7.73
C ARG A 260 7.75 -11.40 7.97
N LEU A 261 6.50 -11.22 7.54
CA LEU A 261 5.46 -12.26 7.63
C LEU A 261 5.91 -13.58 7.00
N GLY A 262 6.61 -13.52 5.87
CA GLY A 262 7.14 -14.70 5.19
C GLY A 262 8.21 -15.47 5.97
N ARG A 263 8.85 -14.83 6.95
CA ARG A 263 9.90 -15.43 7.79
C ARG A 263 9.37 -16.01 9.09
N ILE A 264 8.11 -15.76 9.44
CA ILE A 264 7.50 -16.34 10.63
C ILE A 264 7.29 -17.83 10.37
N SER A 265 8.04 -18.66 11.09
CA SER A 265 7.95 -20.11 11.04
C SER A 265 7.61 -20.64 12.43
N VAL A 266 6.76 -21.66 12.47
CA VAL A 266 6.49 -22.39 13.71
C VAL A 266 7.67 -23.32 13.98
N PRO A 267 8.39 -23.21 15.11
CA PRO A 267 9.45 -24.14 15.45
C PRO A 267 8.88 -25.55 15.61
N ARG A 268 9.52 -26.54 14.98
CA ARG A 268 9.07 -27.95 14.96
C ARG A 268 9.03 -28.61 16.34
N ALA A 269 9.67 -28.00 17.35
CA ALA A 269 9.81 -28.50 18.72
C ALA A 269 9.38 -27.49 19.79
N ALA A 270 8.55 -26.51 19.46
CA ALA A 270 8.08 -25.55 20.45
C ALA A 270 7.04 -26.20 21.37
N GLY A 271 7.35 -26.32 22.65
CA GLY A 271 6.36 -26.74 23.66
C GLY A 271 5.22 -25.71 23.75
N PRO A 272 4.07 -26.12 24.34
CA PRO A 272 2.85 -25.29 24.41
C PRO A 272 3.06 -23.93 25.05
N GLU A 273 3.94 -23.81 26.03
CA GLU A 273 4.25 -22.55 26.73
C GLU A 273 4.89 -21.47 25.83
N ARG A 274 5.65 -21.87 24.79
CA ARG A 274 6.26 -20.93 23.84
C ARG A 274 5.37 -20.48 22.73
N THR A 275 4.27 -21.19 22.47
CA THR A 275 3.30 -20.83 21.42
C THR A 275 2.19 -19.91 21.92
N GLU A 276 1.99 -19.81 23.24
CA GLU A 276 0.94 -18.98 23.87
C GLU A 276 1.49 -17.68 24.50
N GLY A 277 2.81 -17.52 24.58
CA GLY A 277 3.43 -16.30 25.12
C GLY A 277 3.46 -15.13 24.13
N ALA A 278 3.83 -13.94 24.65
CA ALA A 278 3.99 -12.71 23.87
C ALA A 278 4.99 -12.84 22.67
N ASP A 279 5.78 -13.92 22.66
CA ASP A 279 6.75 -14.26 21.60
C ASP A 279 6.22 -15.36 20.64
N GLY A 280 4.95 -15.76 20.75
CA GLY A 280 4.33 -16.76 19.88
C GLY A 280 4.18 -16.28 18.42
N PRO A 281 4.06 -17.21 17.46
CA PRO A 281 3.92 -16.86 16.05
C PRO A 281 2.65 -16.05 15.76
N ASP A 282 1.55 -16.28 16.48
CA ASP A 282 0.31 -15.50 16.36
C ASP A 282 0.52 -14.06 16.85
N ALA A 283 1.18 -13.88 18.01
CA ALA A 283 1.52 -12.55 18.53
C ALA A 283 2.48 -11.80 17.59
N ALA A 284 3.37 -12.52 16.90
CA ALA A 284 4.25 -11.92 15.90
C ALA A 284 3.46 -11.43 14.67
N ILE A 285 2.43 -12.16 14.22
CA ILE A 285 1.55 -11.73 13.12
C ILE A 285 0.71 -10.54 13.55
N GLU A 286 0.09 -10.60 14.74
CA GLU A 286 -0.72 -9.49 15.29
C GLU A 286 0.11 -8.22 15.44
N LYS A 287 1.36 -8.33 15.89
CA LYS A 287 2.28 -7.19 15.96
C LYS A 287 2.58 -6.60 14.58
N VAL A 288 2.77 -7.42 13.55
CA VAL A 288 2.99 -6.94 12.19
C VAL A 288 1.72 -6.30 11.64
N ASP A 289 0.54 -6.87 11.90
CA ASP A 289 -0.74 -6.29 11.50
C ASP A 289 -1.00 -4.93 12.19
N ALA A 290 -0.77 -4.84 13.50
CA ALA A 290 -0.85 -3.58 14.25
C ALA A 290 0.14 -2.53 13.75
N ASP A 291 1.38 -2.92 13.43
CA ASP A 291 2.39 -2.03 12.85
C ASP A 291 1.97 -1.53 11.46
N LEU A 292 1.47 -2.41 10.60
CA LEU A 292 0.90 -2.07 9.29
C LEU A 292 -0.29 -1.11 9.43
N ALA A 293 -1.26 -1.44 10.28
CA ALA A 293 -2.43 -0.60 10.53
C ALA A 293 -2.04 0.77 11.11
N GLY A 294 -1.07 0.82 12.03
CA GLY A 294 -0.57 2.05 12.63
C GLY A 294 0.13 2.97 11.63
N ARG A 295 1.03 2.41 10.83
CA ARG A 295 1.80 3.17 9.82
C ARG A 295 0.91 3.68 8.69
N LEU A 296 -0.05 2.88 8.24
CA LEU A 296 -1.00 3.28 7.21
C LEU A 296 -2.05 4.29 7.71
N ARG A 297 -2.40 4.29 9.01
CA ARG A 297 -3.27 5.32 9.62
C ARG A 297 -2.60 6.69 9.66
N GLY A 298 -1.29 6.76 9.83
CA GLY A 298 -0.53 8.02 9.87
C GLY A 298 -0.51 8.81 8.56
N THR A 299 -0.92 8.22 7.44
CA THR A 299 -0.93 8.89 6.13
C THR A 299 -2.12 9.83 5.90
N HIS A 300 -3.15 9.81 6.76
CA HIS A 300 -4.37 10.65 6.65
C HIS A 300 -4.76 11.00 5.21
N PRO A 301 -5.09 10.01 4.36
CA PRO A 301 -5.27 10.23 2.92
C PRO A 301 -6.33 11.28 2.61
N GLY A 302 -7.41 11.33 3.40
CA GLY A 302 -8.47 12.33 3.24
C GLY A 302 -8.00 13.78 3.45
N ALA A 303 -7.12 14.02 4.41
CA ALA A 303 -6.57 15.35 4.67
C ALA A 303 -5.66 15.82 3.51
N TRP A 304 -4.85 14.90 2.94
CA TRP A 304 -4.00 15.19 1.80
C TRP A 304 -4.78 15.46 0.52
N VAL A 305 -5.84 14.68 0.25
CA VAL A 305 -6.75 14.94 -0.89
C VAL A 305 -7.39 16.32 -0.76
N LEU A 306 -7.89 16.65 0.43
CA LEU A 306 -8.54 17.92 0.69
C LEU A 306 -7.55 19.10 0.57
N ALA A 307 -6.34 18.95 1.11
CA ALA A 307 -5.26 19.92 0.97
C ALA A 307 -4.84 20.12 -0.50
N SER A 308 -4.74 19.04 -1.28
CA SER A 308 -4.39 19.10 -2.69
C SER A 308 -5.45 19.79 -3.54
N VAL A 309 -6.74 19.51 -3.30
CA VAL A 309 -7.86 20.19 -3.98
C VAL A 309 -7.90 21.67 -3.62
N LEU A 310 -7.78 22.02 -2.33
CA LEU A 310 -7.71 23.41 -1.88
C LEU A 310 -6.53 24.14 -2.52
N ALA A 311 -5.38 23.51 -2.56
CA ALA A 311 -4.17 24.03 -3.16
C ALA A 311 -4.33 24.29 -4.67
N LEU A 312 -4.98 23.38 -5.39
CA LEU A 312 -5.32 23.54 -6.82
C LEU A 312 -6.23 24.75 -7.03
N VAL A 313 -7.29 24.90 -6.21
CA VAL A 313 -8.24 26.01 -6.31
C VAL A 313 -7.56 27.33 -6.02
N VAL A 314 -6.75 27.42 -4.96
CA VAL A 314 -5.99 28.64 -4.59
C VAL A 314 -4.96 28.99 -5.66
N GLY A 315 -4.24 28.00 -6.22
CA GLY A 315 -3.30 28.20 -7.32
C GLY A 315 -3.97 28.74 -8.58
N ALA A 316 -5.12 28.17 -8.96
CA ALA A 316 -5.90 28.62 -10.11
C ALA A 316 -6.46 30.06 -9.90
N ALA A 317 -7.02 30.33 -8.73
CA ALA A 317 -7.53 31.68 -8.38
C ALA A 317 -6.41 32.72 -8.38
N GLY A 318 -5.22 32.39 -7.87
CA GLY A 318 -4.04 33.23 -7.90
C GLY A 318 -3.58 33.53 -9.34
N ALA A 319 -3.58 32.53 -10.22
CA ALA A 319 -3.23 32.68 -11.64
C ALA A 319 -4.18 33.66 -12.36
N VAL A 320 -5.49 33.49 -12.15
CA VAL A 320 -6.51 34.37 -12.72
C VAL A 320 -6.37 35.80 -12.14
N GLY A 321 -6.20 35.93 -10.82
CA GLY A 321 -6.02 37.25 -10.15
C GLY A 321 -4.79 37.99 -10.68
N CYS A 322 -3.65 37.30 -10.88
CA CYS A 322 -2.46 37.91 -11.46
C CYS A 322 -2.69 38.35 -12.92
N GLY A 323 -3.39 37.56 -13.71
CA GLY A 323 -3.77 37.90 -15.08
C GLY A 323 -4.65 39.15 -15.16
N LEU A 324 -5.64 39.27 -14.26
CA LEU A 324 -6.53 40.44 -14.18
C LEU A 324 -5.80 41.71 -13.75
N THR A 325 -4.92 41.63 -12.76
CA THR A 325 -4.13 42.80 -12.26
C THR A 325 -3.17 43.30 -13.33
N LEU A 326 -2.49 42.39 -14.07
CA LEU A 326 -1.63 42.78 -15.19
C LEU A 326 -2.44 43.43 -16.32
N ARG A 327 -3.63 42.94 -16.61
CA ARG A 327 -4.55 43.52 -17.61
C ARG A 327 -5.01 44.92 -17.20
N GLN A 328 -5.38 45.10 -15.92
CA GLN A 328 -5.81 46.41 -15.40
C GLN A 328 -4.67 47.42 -15.42
N TYR A 329 -3.47 47.03 -14.98
CA TYR A 329 -2.26 47.85 -15.04
C TYR A 329 -1.89 48.26 -16.47
N GLY A 330 -2.01 47.36 -17.43
CA GLY A 330 -1.78 47.63 -18.85
C GLY A 330 -2.78 48.67 -19.42
N ARG A 331 -4.04 48.63 -18.97
CA ARG A 331 -5.08 49.62 -19.36
C ARG A 331 -4.83 50.99 -18.76
N GLU A 332 -4.52 51.07 -17.48
CA GLU A 332 -4.39 52.35 -16.74
C GLU A 332 -3.12 53.12 -17.10
N HIS A 333 -2.00 52.42 -17.27
CA HIS A 333 -0.70 53.07 -17.46
C HIS A 333 -0.23 53.12 -18.93
N TRP A 334 -0.70 52.22 -19.78
CA TRP A 334 -0.20 52.11 -21.15
C TRP A 334 -1.24 52.41 -22.22
N LYS A 335 -2.51 52.67 -21.87
CA LYS A 335 -3.63 52.92 -22.81
C LYS A 335 -3.67 51.92 -23.97
N ILE A 336 -3.34 50.64 -23.70
CA ILE A 336 -3.36 49.56 -24.68
C ILE A 336 -4.79 49.07 -24.78
N ASP A 337 -5.41 49.27 -25.92
CA ASP A 337 -6.73 48.73 -26.21
C ASP A 337 -6.58 47.25 -26.63
N TRP A 338 -6.86 46.34 -25.70
CA TRP A 338 -6.72 44.87 -25.88
C TRP A 338 -7.79 44.30 -26.79
N ARG A 339 -8.78 45.10 -27.23
CA ARG A 339 -9.85 44.66 -28.14
C ARG A 339 -9.42 44.64 -29.60
N SER A 340 -8.27 45.22 -29.94
CA SER A 340 -7.78 45.36 -31.32
C SER A 340 -6.52 44.52 -31.59
N ALA A 341 -6.16 43.59 -30.71
CA ALA A 341 -5.05 42.68 -30.83
C ALA A 341 -5.56 41.23 -30.88
#